data_81bd7bfdc7562125514d4602bb3f26e4
#
_entry.id   81bd7bfdc7562125514d4602bb3f26e4
#
_cell.length_a   1.000
_cell.length_b   1.000
_cell.length_c   1.000
_cell.angle_alpha   90.00
_cell.angle_beta   90.00
_cell.angle_gamma   90.00
#
_symmetry.space_group_name_H-M   'P 1'
#
loop_
_entity.id
_entity.type
_entity.pdbx_description
1 polymer ?
#
loop_
_entity_poly.entity_id
_entity_poly.type
_entity_poly.pdbx_seq_one_letter_code
_entity_poly.pdbx_strand_id
1 'polypeptide(L)'
;TMAMQLAKIAQSSGREVWAAYGWIYLFAFLVGFSTTIAEPSLIAVAHKAEEASSRAVSSLGLRISVAVGVAIGITIGTFRIVTGTPLYIYILAGYVVVAVQTLFAPRMIIPLAYDSGGVTTSTVTVPLVTALGLGLASNVPGRSPALDGFGLIAFASLFPIISVLAYAQIVQWRVKRRNRRI
;
A
#
# COMPACT_ATOMS: atom_id res chain seq x y z
N THR A 1 11.83 -19.64 -3.62
CA THR A 1 11.86 -18.16 -3.52
C THR A 1 12.22 -17.73 -2.10
N MET A 2 12.73 -16.50 -1.93
CA MET A 2 13.06 -15.92 -0.62
C MET A 2 11.89 -15.96 0.36
N ALA A 3 10.67 -15.66 -0.11
CA ALA A 3 9.45 -15.77 0.69
C ALA A 3 9.19 -17.19 1.24
N MET A 4 9.45 -18.22 0.43
CA MET A 4 9.34 -19.64 0.88
C MET A 4 10.37 -19.98 1.95
N GLN A 5 11.61 -19.49 1.83
CA GLN A 5 12.65 -19.73 2.82
C GLN A 5 12.32 -19.05 4.15
N LEU A 6 11.86 -17.79 4.10
CA LEU A 6 11.44 -17.05 5.29
C LEU A 6 10.23 -17.70 5.96
N ALA A 7 9.25 -18.21 5.19
CA ALA A 7 8.10 -18.93 5.73
C ALA A 7 8.52 -20.25 6.45
N LYS A 8 9.49 -21.01 5.88
CA LYS A 8 10.02 -22.21 6.53
C LYS A 8 10.74 -21.90 7.86
N ILE A 9 11.54 -20.83 7.90
CA ILE A 9 12.23 -20.39 9.12
C ILE A 9 11.21 -19.99 10.18
N ALA A 10 10.13 -19.29 9.80
CA ALA A 10 9.07 -18.89 10.70
C ALA A 10 8.35 -20.10 11.33
N GLN A 11 8.03 -21.13 10.54
CA GLN A 11 7.40 -22.36 11.02
C GLN A 11 8.27 -23.14 12.00
N SER A 12 9.59 -23.10 11.84
CA SER A 12 10.54 -23.83 12.72
C SER A 12 10.77 -23.13 14.06
N SER A 13 10.32 -21.89 14.23
CA SER A 13 10.69 -21.03 15.38
C SER A 13 9.88 -21.29 16.66
N GLY A 14 8.79 -22.09 16.62
CA GLY A 14 7.96 -22.43 17.80
C GLY A 14 7.29 -21.24 18.49
N ARG A 15 7.33 -20.04 17.89
CA ARG A 15 6.68 -18.81 18.37
C ARG A 15 5.20 -18.76 17.97
N GLU A 16 4.44 -17.87 18.59
CA GLU A 16 3.09 -17.57 18.11
C GLU A 16 3.10 -17.30 16.60
N VAL A 17 2.18 -17.93 15.87
CA VAL A 17 2.23 -18.05 14.39
C VAL A 17 2.48 -16.71 13.72
N TRP A 18 1.83 -15.64 14.15
CA TRP A 18 2.00 -14.31 13.57
C TRP A 18 3.37 -13.64 13.89
N ALA A 19 3.90 -13.87 15.09
CA ALA A 19 5.17 -13.28 15.53
C ALA A 19 6.40 -13.93 14.85
N ALA A 20 6.28 -15.20 14.44
CA ALA A 20 7.32 -15.92 13.70
C ALA A 20 7.56 -15.33 12.30
N TYR A 21 6.57 -14.63 11.74
CA TYR A 21 6.62 -14.04 10.41
C TYR A 21 7.13 -12.60 10.34
N GLY A 22 7.71 -12.06 11.42
CA GLY A 22 8.18 -10.67 11.49
C GLY A 22 9.11 -10.25 10.36
N TRP A 23 10.05 -11.12 9.96
CA TRP A 23 10.94 -10.88 8.82
C TRP A 23 10.21 -10.82 7.47
N ILE A 24 9.13 -11.57 7.33
CA ILE A 24 8.30 -11.54 6.10
C ILE A 24 7.55 -10.22 6.03
N TYR A 25 7.03 -9.69 7.14
CA TYR A 25 6.39 -8.38 7.17
C TYR A 25 7.36 -7.25 6.84
N LEU A 26 8.57 -7.30 7.38
CA LEU A 26 9.62 -6.34 7.03
C LEU A 26 9.99 -6.44 5.54
N PHE A 27 10.16 -7.65 5.03
CA PHE A 27 10.43 -7.87 3.60
C PHE A 27 9.28 -7.37 2.72
N ALA A 28 8.03 -7.65 3.08
CA ALA A 28 6.84 -7.16 2.38
C ALA A 28 6.80 -5.62 2.33
N PHE A 29 7.09 -4.97 3.47
CA PHE A 29 7.19 -3.52 3.56
C PHE A 29 8.27 -2.96 2.63
N LEU A 30 9.49 -3.52 2.70
CA LEU A 30 10.62 -3.07 1.89
C LEU A 30 10.38 -3.27 0.39
N VAL A 31 9.79 -4.40 -0.01
CA VAL A 31 9.42 -4.64 -1.41
C VAL A 31 8.40 -3.61 -1.87
N GLY A 32 7.31 -3.41 -1.12
CA GLY A 32 6.28 -2.44 -1.48
C GLY A 32 6.81 -1.00 -1.57
N PHE A 33 7.65 -0.60 -0.62
CA PHE A 33 8.23 0.73 -0.60
C PHE A 33 9.21 0.93 -1.77
N SER A 34 10.18 0.03 -1.95
CA SER A 34 11.26 0.20 -2.92
C SER A 34 10.77 0.12 -4.37
N THR A 35 9.86 -0.81 -4.68
CA THR A 35 9.28 -0.89 -6.03
C THR A 35 8.47 0.35 -6.37
N THR A 36 7.69 0.85 -5.43
CA THR A 36 6.82 2.01 -5.65
C THR A 36 7.60 3.32 -5.74
N ILE A 37 8.56 3.58 -4.86
CA ILE A 37 9.33 4.84 -4.88
C ILE A 37 10.17 5.00 -6.15
N ALA A 38 10.59 3.88 -6.75
CA ALA A 38 11.36 3.82 -7.98
C ALA A 38 10.49 3.79 -9.26
N GLU A 39 9.14 3.75 -9.12
CA GLU A 39 8.21 3.60 -10.23
C GLU A 39 8.26 4.82 -11.16
N PRO A 40 8.64 4.66 -12.46
CA PRO A 40 8.75 5.79 -13.40
C PRO A 40 7.41 6.49 -13.66
N SER A 41 6.31 5.75 -13.73
CA SER A 41 4.96 6.31 -13.91
C SER A 41 4.56 7.18 -12.73
N LEU A 42 4.85 6.76 -11.50
CA LEU A 42 4.61 7.56 -10.30
C LEU A 42 5.45 8.86 -10.30
N ILE A 43 6.70 8.79 -10.76
CA ILE A 43 7.57 9.96 -10.86
C ILE A 43 6.96 10.97 -11.83
N ALA A 44 6.53 10.53 -13.03
CA ALA A 44 5.93 11.39 -14.03
C ALA A 44 4.61 12.03 -13.55
N VAL A 45 3.72 11.24 -12.93
CA VAL A 45 2.45 11.72 -12.37
C VAL A 45 2.69 12.72 -11.25
N ALA A 46 3.66 12.46 -10.35
CA ALA A 46 3.96 13.34 -9.24
C ALA A 46 4.51 14.70 -9.69
N HIS A 47 5.35 14.75 -10.73
CA HIS A 47 5.80 16.01 -11.31
C HIS A 47 4.66 16.79 -11.94
N LYS A 48 3.77 16.14 -12.69
CA LYS A 48 2.59 16.78 -13.27
C LYS A 48 1.62 17.31 -12.20
N ALA A 49 1.44 16.58 -11.11
CA ALA A 49 0.62 17.03 -9.99
C ALA A 49 1.21 18.27 -9.30
N GLU A 50 2.53 18.34 -9.14
CA GLU A 50 3.23 19.52 -8.61
C GLU A 50 3.05 20.74 -9.49
N GLU A 51 3.22 20.59 -10.81
CA GLU A 51 3.00 21.67 -11.80
C GLU A 51 1.53 22.15 -11.76
N ALA A 52 0.57 21.25 -11.86
CA ALA A 52 -0.86 21.55 -11.91
C ALA A 52 -1.39 22.18 -10.62
N SER A 53 -0.80 21.82 -9.46
CA SER A 53 -1.17 22.36 -8.16
C SER A 53 -0.48 23.69 -7.80
N SER A 54 0.26 24.31 -8.73
CA SER A 54 1.10 25.48 -8.46
C SER A 54 2.01 25.28 -7.24
N ARG A 55 2.60 24.07 -7.13
CA ARG A 55 3.47 23.62 -6.04
C ARG A 55 2.78 23.50 -4.68
N ALA A 56 1.46 23.45 -4.62
CA ALA A 56 0.74 23.19 -3.38
C ALA A 56 0.94 21.74 -2.91
N VAL A 57 1.16 20.82 -3.84
CA VAL A 57 1.50 19.41 -3.60
C VAL A 57 2.94 19.18 -4.04
N SER A 58 3.81 18.74 -3.14
CA SER A 58 5.20 18.40 -3.46
C SER A 58 5.29 17.04 -4.15
N SER A 59 6.01 16.96 -5.26
CA SER A 59 6.27 15.71 -5.99
C SER A 59 6.89 14.64 -5.08
N LEU A 60 7.90 15.00 -4.30
CA LEU A 60 8.54 14.07 -3.36
C LEU A 60 7.57 13.62 -2.25
N GLY A 61 6.78 14.55 -1.69
CA GLY A 61 5.80 14.24 -0.66
C GLY A 61 4.73 13.27 -1.16
N LEU A 62 4.26 13.46 -2.39
CA LEU A 62 3.29 12.56 -3.02
C LEU A 62 3.89 11.17 -3.24
N ARG A 63 5.10 11.08 -3.80
CA ARG A 63 5.80 9.80 -4.04
C ARG A 63 6.02 9.02 -2.75
N ILE A 64 6.50 9.67 -1.70
CA ILE A 64 6.71 9.03 -0.38
C ILE A 64 5.36 8.56 0.17
N SER A 65 4.31 9.38 0.09
CA SER A 65 2.98 9.01 0.58
C SER A 65 2.44 7.76 -0.11
N VAL A 66 2.56 7.69 -1.45
CA VAL A 66 2.16 6.52 -2.24
C VAL A 66 2.98 5.29 -1.86
N ALA A 67 4.32 5.42 -1.79
CA ALA A 67 5.20 4.30 -1.46
C ALA A 67 4.97 3.75 -0.05
N VAL A 68 4.72 4.62 0.93
CA VAL A 68 4.35 4.22 2.29
C VAL A 68 2.98 3.53 2.30
N GLY A 69 2.01 4.06 1.54
CA GLY A 69 0.70 3.43 1.39
C GLY A 69 0.81 1.99 0.87
N VAL A 70 1.53 1.78 -0.24
CA VAL A 70 1.77 0.44 -0.81
C VAL A 70 2.47 -0.47 0.20
N ALA A 71 3.54 0.01 0.83
CA ALA A 71 4.31 -0.76 1.80
C ALA A 71 3.44 -1.25 2.97
N ILE A 72 2.62 -0.37 3.55
CA ILE A 72 1.66 -0.72 4.61
C ILE A 72 0.61 -1.69 4.08
N GLY A 73 0.05 -1.43 2.90
CA GLY A 73 -0.96 -2.29 2.29
C GLY A 73 -0.46 -3.71 2.08
N ILE A 74 0.73 -3.89 1.48
CA ILE A 74 1.31 -5.21 1.25
C ILE A 74 1.63 -5.90 2.59
N THR A 75 2.11 -5.17 3.59
CA THR A 75 2.39 -5.71 4.92
C THR A 75 1.11 -6.21 5.59
N ILE A 76 0.03 -5.43 5.57
CA ILE A 76 -1.27 -5.84 6.12
C ILE A 76 -1.84 -7.03 5.34
N GLY A 77 -1.73 -7.03 4.01
CA GLY A 77 -2.15 -8.14 3.18
C GLY A 77 -1.36 -9.42 3.47
N THR A 78 -0.05 -9.30 3.73
CA THR A 78 0.81 -10.41 4.16
C THR A 78 0.39 -10.92 5.54
N PHE A 79 0.16 -10.04 6.51
CA PHE A 79 -0.36 -10.37 7.84
C PHE A 79 -1.69 -11.13 7.75
N ARG A 80 -2.61 -10.69 6.90
CA ARG A 80 -3.89 -11.33 6.65
C ARG A 80 -3.72 -12.78 6.15
N ILE A 81 -2.78 -13.03 5.23
CA ILE A 81 -2.51 -14.39 4.71
C ILE A 81 -2.08 -15.29 5.87
N VAL A 82 -1.18 -14.81 6.74
CA VAL A 82 -0.67 -15.57 7.88
C VAL A 82 -1.75 -15.85 8.92
N THR A 83 -2.56 -14.84 9.27
CA THR A 83 -3.61 -14.96 10.31
C THR A 83 -4.87 -15.64 9.83
N GLY A 84 -5.04 -15.74 8.53
CA GLY A 84 -6.18 -16.45 8.00
C GLY A 84 -7.47 -15.65 7.86
N THR A 85 -7.42 -14.35 8.06
CA THR A 85 -8.60 -13.52 7.99
C THR A 85 -9.08 -13.32 6.54
N PRO A 86 -10.42 -13.25 6.30
CA PRO A 86 -10.98 -13.11 4.96
C PRO A 86 -10.59 -11.81 4.26
N LEU A 87 -10.26 -11.88 2.97
CA LEU A 87 -9.85 -10.73 2.14
C LEU A 87 -10.90 -9.62 2.11
N TYR A 88 -12.17 -10.00 1.95
CA TYR A 88 -13.25 -9.04 1.72
C TYR A 88 -13.45 -8.07 2.89
N ILE A 89 -13.15 -8.47 4.12
CA ILE A 89 -13.27 -7.59 5.31
C ILE A 89 -12.34 -6.39 5.18
N TYR A 90 -11.07 -6.63 4.83
CA TYR A 90 -10.09 -5.56 4.66
C TYR A 90 -10.41 -4.65 3.48
N ILE A 91 -10.80 -5.25 2.36
CA ILE A 91 -11.14 -4.48 1.15
C ILE A 91 -12.37 -3.62 1.38
N LEU A 92 -13.43 -4.18 1.98
CA LEU A 92 -14.64 -3.43 2.30
C LEU A 92 -14.35 -2.29 3.29
N ALA A 93 -13.64 -2.58 4.39
CA ALA A 93 -13.23 -1.57 5.35
C ALA A 93 -12.38 -0.47 4.71
N GLY A 94 -11.42 -0.84 3.86
CA GLY A 94 -10.58 0.11 3.13
C GLY A 94 -11.38 1.02 2.19
N TYR A 95 -12.35 0.48 1.44
CA TYR A 95 -13.22 1.30 0.60
C TYR A 95 -14.15 2.21 1.40
N VAL A 96 -14.62 1.79 2.57
CA VAL A 96 -15.36 2.68 3.48
C VAL A 96 -14.47 3.84 3.92
N VAL A 97 -13.21 3.58 4.29
CA VAL A 97 -12.24 4.63 4.63
C VAL A 97 -12.02 5.58 3.45
N VAL A 98 -11.81 5.05 2.23
CA VAL A 98 -11.65 5.86 1.01
C VAL A 98 -12.88 6.73 0.77
N ALA A 99 -14.09 6.17 0.87
CA ALA A 99 -15.33 6.93 0.68
C ALA A 99 -15.44 8.09 1.68
N VAL A 100 -15.20 7.82 2.96
CA VAL A 100 -15.21 8.85 4.01
C VAL A 100 -14.15 9.92 3.74
N GLN A 101 -12.91 9.51 3.43
CA GLN A 101 -11.83 10.46 3.13
C GLN A 101 -12.14 11.32 1.90
N THR A 102 -12.76 10.76 0.87
CA THR A 102 -13.14 11.47 -0.36
C THR A 102 -14.12 12.62 -0.07
N LEU A 103 -15.05 12.46 0.88
CA LEU A 103 -15.98 13.53 1.27
C LEU A 103 -15.26 14.76 1.84
N PHE A 104 -14.11 14.57 2.48
CA PHE A 104 -13.33 15.64 3.12
C PHE A 104 -12.10 16.08 2.31
N ALA A 105 -11.82 15.42 1.19
CA ALA A 105 -10.63 15.69 0.37
C ALA A 105 -10.83 16.91 -0.54
N PRO A 106 -9.74 17.64 -0.86
CA PRO A 106 -9.77 18.67 -1.89
C PRO A 106 -10.14 18.07 -3.25
N ARG A 107 -11.12 18.64 -3.95
CA ARG A 107 -11.62 18.12 -5.23
C ARG A 107 -10.52 17.89 -6.29
N MET A 108 -9.48 18.73 -6.29
CA MET A 108 -8.36 18.65 -7.23
C MET A 108 -7.50 17.40 -7.02
N ILE A 109 -7.44 16.86 -5.79
CA ILE A 109 -6.60 15.71 -5.44
C ILE A 109 -7.33 14.39 -5.60
N ILE A 110 -8.66 14.38 -5.60
CA ILE A 110 -9.45 13.15 -5.69
C ILE A 110 -9.08 12.30 -6.92
N PRO A 111 -9.05 12.86 -8.17
CA PRO A 111 -8.66 12.06 -9.34
C PRO A 111 -7.25 11.47 -9.20
N LEU A 112 -6.30 12.26 -8.71
CA LEU A 112 -4.92 11.85 -8.50
C LEU A 112 -4.81 10.72 -7.47
N ALA A 113 -5.58 10.79 -6.39
CA ALA A 113 -5.61 9.77 -5.36
C ALA A 113 -6.13 8.43 -5.91
N TYR A 114 -7.23 8.45 -6.65
CA TYR A 114 -7.78 7.25 -7.27
C TYR A 114 -6.87 6.66 -8.35
N ASP A 115 -6.22 7.51 -9.15
CA ASP A 115 -5.26 7.10 -10.16
C ASP A 115 -4.01 6.45 -9.54
N SER A 116 -3.61 6.88 -8.33
CA SER A 116 -2.45 6.31 -7.63
C SER A 116 -2.56 4.80 -7.39
N GLY A 117 -3.77 4.28 -7.21
CA GLY A 117 -4.02 2.85 -7.09
C GLY A 117 -3.72 2.07 -8.37
N GLY A 118 -3.98 2.67 -9.54
CA GLY A 118 -3.61 2.12 -10.85
C GLY A 118 -2.12 2.26 -11.15
N VAL A 119 -1.56 3.42 -10.87
CA VAL A 119 -0.13 3.72 -11.11
C VAL A 119 0.80 2.78 -10.33
N THR A 120 0.43 2.37 -9.13
CA THR A 120 1.23 1.47 -8.28
C THR A 120 1.12 -0.01 -8.66
N THR A 121 0.18 -0.38 -9.52
CA THR A 121 0.03 -1.74 -10.05
C THR A 121 0.72 -1.88 -11.42
N SER A 122 2.03 -1.66 -11.43
CA SER A 122 2.87 -1.66 -12.62
C SER A 122 3.40 -3.04 -12.99
N THR A 123 4.08 -3.10 -14.13
CA THR A 123 4.75 -4.32 -14.63
C THR A 123 5.87 -4.84 -13.74
N VAL A 124 6.36 -4.04 -12.80
CA VAL A 124 7.38 -4.44 -11.82
C VAL A 124 6.74 -4.82 -10.49
N THR A 125 5.87 -3.95 -9.96
CA THR A 125 5.26 -4.15 -8.64
C THR A 125 4.34 -5.37 -8.63
N VAL A 126 3.48 -5.54 -9.63
CA VAL A 126 2.50 -6.65 -9.66
C VAL A 126 3.17 -8.03 -9.63
N PRO A 127 4.16 -8.36 -10.49
CA PRO A 127 4.81 -9.66 -10.44
C PRO A 127 5.51 -9.95 -9.11
N LEU A 128 6.18 -8.94 -8.51
CA LEU A 128 6.88 -9.10 -7.24
C LEU A 128 5.91 -9.33 -6.08
N VAL A 129 4.84 -8.54 -6.00
CA VAL A 129 3.79 -8.67 -4.99
C VAL A 129 3.04 -10.01 -5.15
N THR A 130 2.75 -10.40 -6.39
CA THR A 130 2.14 -11.70 -6.68
C THR A 130 3.04 -12.85 -6.27
N ALA A 131 4.34 -12.80 -6.60
CA ALA A 131 5.29 -13.84 -6.20
C ALA A 131 5.42 -13.96 -4.68
N LEU A 132 5.41 -12.83 -3.95
CA LEU A 132 5.36 -12.82 -2.49
C LEU A 132 4.08 -13.49 -1.97
N GLY A 133 2.92 -13.07 -2.49
CA GLY A 133 1.61 -13.57 -2.07
C GLY A 133 1.44 -15.06 -2.35
N LEU A 134 1.76 -15.50 -3.58
CA LEU A 134 1.70 -16.91 -3.97
C LEU A 134 2.67 -17.75 -3.13
N GLY A 135 3.93 -17.29 -2.97
CA GLY A 135 4.93 -17.97 -2.19
C GLY A 135 4.54 -18.15 -0.72
N LEU A 136 3.90 -17.13 -0.13
CA LEU A 136 3.43 -17.21 1.24
C LEU A 136 2.18 -18.09 1.36
N ALA A 137 1.17 -17.90 0.52
CA ALA A 137 -0.07 -18.66 0.58
C ALA A 137 0.13 -20.16 0.30
N SER A 138 1.16 -20.52 -0.49
CA SER A 138 1.52 -21.92 -0.73
C SER A 138 2.18 -22.61 0.49
N ASN A 139 2.69 -21.83 1.46
CA ASN A 139 3.39 -22.37 2.64
C ASN A 139 2.58 -22.21 3.94
N VAL A 140 1.50 -21.43 3.94
CA VAL A 140 0.62 -21.29 5.10
C VAL A 140 -0.56 -22.26 4.95
N PRO A 141 -0.76 -23.19 5.89
CA PRO A 141 -1.84 -24.17 5.82
C PRO A 141 -3.23 -23.51 5.71
N GLY A 142 -4.10 -24.09 4.88
CA GLY A 142 -5.48 -23.61 4.71
C GLY A 142 -5.61 -22.31 3.88
N ARG A 143 -4.56 -21.88 3.17
CA ARG A 143 -4.60 -20.72 2.25
C ARG A 143 -4.72 -21.18 0.80
N SER A 144 -5.44 -20.37 0.02
CA SER A 144 -5.55 -20.56 -1.42
C SER A 144 -4.55 -19.65 -2.13
N PRO A 145 -3.53 -20.17 -2.83
CA PRO A 145 -2.61 -19.34 -3.60
C PRO A 145 -3.34 -18.42 -4.59
N ALA A 146 -4.40 -18.91 -5.25
CA ALA A 146 -5.17 -18.16 -6.21
C ALA A 146 -5.91 -16.97 -5.58
N LEU A 147 -6.63 -17.17 -4.46
CA LEU A 147 -7.39 -16.10 -3.82
C LEU A 147 -6.54 -15.24 -2.89
N ASP A 148 -5.75 -15.89 -2.04
CA ASP A 148 -4.97 -15.19 -1.02
C ASP A 148 -3.70 -14.56 -1.60
N GLY A 149 -3.04 -15.26 -2.54
CA GLY A 149 -1.83 -14.77 -3.18
C GLY A 149 -2.09 -13.57 -4.09
N PHE A 150 -2.99 -13.69 -5.05
CA PHE A 150 -3.38 -12.58 -5.92
C PHE A 150 -4.13 -11.47 -5.17
N GLY A 151 -4.84 -11.81 -4.09
CA GLY A 151 -5.51 -10.82 -3.24
C GLY A 151 -4.58 -9.75 -2.68
N LEU A 152 -3.27 -10.02 -2.62
CA LEU A 152 -2.26 -9.06 -2.17
C LEU A 152 -2.17 -7.83 -3.10
N ILE A 153 -2.49 -7.98 -4.38
CA ILE A 153 -2.51 -6.88 -5.36
C ILE A 153 -3.60 -5.86 -5.00
N ALA A 154 -4.74 -6.31 -4.47
CA ALA A 154 -5.81 -5.42 -4.05
C ALA A 154 -5.38 -4.46 -2.93
N PHE A 155 -4.50 -4.91 -2.02
CA PHE A 155 -3.90 -4.03 -1.01
C PHE A 155 -2.93 -3.03 -1.64
N ALA A 156 -2.11 -3.46 -2.60
CA ALA A 156 -1.18 -2.58 -3.31
C ALA A 156 -1.90 -1.47 -4.10
N SER A 157 -3.15 -1.70 -4.52
CA SER A 157 -3.99 -0.71 -5.20
C SER A 157 -4.79 0.18 -4.25
N LEU A 158 -5.38 -0.37 -3.19
CA LEU A 158 -6.28 0.35 -2.29
C LEU A 158 -5.54 1.31 -1.34
N PHE A 159 -4.43 0.87 -0.76
CA PHE A 159 -3.72 1.65 0.25
C PHE A 159 -3.05 2.93 -0.26
N PRO A 160 -2.53 3.02 -1.48
CA PRO A 160 -2.10 4.28 -2.07
C PRO A 160 -3.21 5.33 -2.13
N ILE A 161 -4.44 4.94 -2.45
CA ILE A 161 -5.58 5.87 -2.47
C ILE A 161 -5.78 6.47 -1.08
N ILE A 162 -5.80 5.63 -0.04
CA ILE A 162 -5.94 6.05 1.35
C ILE A 162 -4.82 7.01 1.75
N SER A 163 -3.57 6.66 1.43
CA SER A 163 -2.40 7.46 1.83
C SER A 163 -2.33 8.81 1.11
N VAL A 164 -2.68 8.88 -0.17
CA VAL A 164 -2.71 10.14 -0.93
C VAL A 164 -3.83 11.05 -0.44
N LEU A 165 -5.02 10.51 -0.19
CA LEU A 165 -6.12 11.29 0.40
C LEU A 165 -5.75 11.83 1.79
N ALA A 166 -5.13 11.00 2.65
CA ALA A 166 -4.64 11.43 3.95
C ALA A 166 -3.57 12.52 3.85
N TYR A 167 -2.60 12.36 2.94
CA TYR A 167 -1.56 13.35 2.69
C TYR A 167 -2.17 14.70 2.28
N ALA A 168 -3.12 14.69 1.35
CA ALA A 168 -3.79 15.92 0.90
C ALA A 168 -4.55 16.61 2.03
N GLN A 169 -5.26 15.88 2.88
CA GLN A 169 -5.97 16.41 4.04
C GLN A 169 -5.01 17.04 5.07
N ILE A 170 -3.87 16.37 5.34
CA ILE A 170 -2.84 16.90 6.23
C ILE A 170 -2.25 18.20 5.69
N VAL A 171 -1.92 18.26 4.40
CA VAL A 171 -1.39 19.47 3.74
C VAL A 171 -2.41 20.61 3.85
N GLN A 172 -3.67 20.36 3.52
CA GLN A 172 -4.74 21.36 3.59
C GLN A 172 -4.93 21.87 5.03
N TRP A 173 -4.90 20.97 6.01
CA TRP A 173 -5.05 21.35 7.42
C TRP A 173 -3.87 22.22 7.91
N ARG A 174 -2.63 21.90 7.50
CA ARG A 174 -1.45 22.72 7.81
C ARG A 174 -1.55 24.13 7.22
N VAL A 175 -2.00 24.25 5.96
CA VAL A 175 -2.21 25.56 5.30
C VAL A 175 -3.28 26.37 6.03
N LYS A 176 -4.44 25.76 6.34
CA LYS A 176 -5.50 26.44 7.11
C LYS A 176 -5.04 26.91 8.48
N ARG A 177 -4.22 26.12 9.18
CA ARG A 177 -3.67 26.53 10.49
C ARG A 177 -2.70 27.70 10.37
N ARG A 178 -1.88 27.75 9.32
CA ARG A 178 -0.94 28.85 9.10
C ARG A 178 -1.66 30.15 8.83
N ASN A 179 -2.71 30.13 8.01
CA ASN A 179 -3.50 31.31 7.68
C ASN A 179 -4.35 31.84 8.84
N ARG A 180 -4.59 31.07 9.89
CA ARG A 180 -5.30 31.52 11.11
C ARG A 180 -4.37 32.19 12.14
N ARG A 181 -3.06 32.12 11.92
CA ARG A 181 -2.05 32.73 12.84
C ARG A 181 -1.49 34.07 12.34
N ILE A 182 -1.92 34.48 11.15
CA ILE A 182 -1.68 35.82 10.56
C ILE A 182 -2.96 36.62 10.69
#